data_3ccfb851be13da52f5c452db6ceaabe6
#
_entry.id   3ccfb851be13da52f5c452db6ceaabe6
#
_cell.length_a   1.000
_cell.length_b   1.000
_cell.length_c   1.000
_cell.angle_alpha   90.00
_cell.angle_beta   90.00
_cell.angle_gamma   90.00
#
_symmetry.space_group_name_H-M   'P 1'
#
loop_
_entity.id
_entity.type
_entity.pdbx_description
1 polymer ?
#
loop_
_entity_poly.entity_id
_entity_poly.type
_entity_poly.pdbx_seq_one_letter_code
_entity_poly.pdbx_strand_id
1 'polypeptide(L)'
;MTLDQYIQSINAKYQLGNATEHTFRGLLEQLIESLVPDVRATNEPKRIKCGAPDYILTKKEIEVGYIEAKDIGDKDLAGTKKTGNKEQFDRYKSALPNLIFTDYLDFHLYIEGVFITKIAIAEIQFPSSGGVSEGRGGQIVALPQNFATFTNLLKDFCGFVGQTIKSPKKLAEMMAGKARLLSDVIGLALTNDENNSEDSTLKDQMNAFKEILIHDITPTGFADVYAQTIAYGMFAARLHDPTLPTFSRQEAAELIPKSNPFLRKLFGYIAGPDIDDRIKWIVDSLVEIFLACNVEQILKNYGKSTKMEDPIIHFYETFLSEYDPKLRKARGVWYTPKPVVNFIVRAVDEILKTEFDLPQGLADTSKTKIKVNLQATDKRYKDNIKTYEEEVHKVQILDPATGTGTFLAEVVKHIHAKFKGQQGIWSNYVETHLLPRLNGFELLMASYAMAHLQMDLLLTETGFKPTKNDRFRIYLTNSLEESHPDTGTLFANWLSSEANEANHIKRDSPVMCVIGNPP
;
A
#
# COMPACT_ATOMS: atom_id res chain seq x y z
N MET A 1 21.12 -8.23 32.85
CA MET A 1 20.78 -7.12 33.77
C MET A 1 19.58 -7.52 34.62
N THR A 2 19.57 -7.35 35.92
CA THR A 2 18.38 -7.54 36.76
C THR A 2 17.56 -6.23 36.84
N LEU A 3 16.28 -6.32 37.28
CA LEU A 3 15.44 -5.13 37.45
C LEU A 3 16.03 -4.14 38.48
N ASP A 4 16.61 -4.64 39.57
CA ASP A 4 17.29 -3.79 40.55
C ASP A 4 18.48 -3.06 39.93
N GLN A 5 19.33 -3.74 39.17
CA GLN A 5 20.48 -3.13 38.49
C GLN A 5 20.02 -2.09 37.45
N TYR A 6 18.93 -2.36 36.75
CA TYR A 6 18.33 -1.44 35.79
C TYR A 6 17.88 -0.15 36.46
N ILE A 7 17.10 -0.26 37.56
CA ILE A 7 16.58 0.91 38.30
C ILE A 7 17.72 1.71 38.92
N GLN A 8 18.73 1.04 39.51
CA GLN A 8 19.92 1.72 40.01
C GLN A 8 20.66 2.50 38.93
N SER A 9 20.80 1.90 37.73
CA SER A 9 21.47 2.55 36.58
C SER A 9 20.66 3.73 36.04
N ILE A 10 19.34 3.60 35.98
CA ILE A 10 18.44 4.70 35.59
C ILE A 10 18.55 5.84 36.62
N ASN A 11 18.44 5.54 37.91
CA ASN A 11 18.53 6.55 38.97
C ASN A 11 19.86 7.29 38.94
N ALA A 12 20.98 6.57 38.79
CA ALA A 12 22.30 7.20 38.68
C ALA A 12 22.40 8.20 37.51
N LYS A 13 21.87 7.86 36.36
CA LYS A 13 21.83 8.78 35.19
C LYS A 13 20.83 9.92 35.39
N TYR A 14 19.67 9.65 35.98
CA TYR A 14 18.63 10.65 36.23
C TYR A 14 19.13 11.74 37.21
N GLN A 15 19.88 11.35 38.22
CA GLN A 15 20.47 12.28 39.20
C GLN A 15 21.48 13.26 38.62
N LEU A 16 22.06 12.96 37.42
CA LEU A 16 22.97 13.90 36.74
C LEU A 16 22.25 15.14 36.17
N GLY A 17 20.92 15.12 36.07
CA GLY A 17 20.09 16.25 35.68
C GLY A 17 20.20 16.71 34.23
N ASN A 18 20.94 15.97 33.38
CA ASN A 18 21.13 16.23 31.95
C ASN A 18 20.67 15.08 31.07
N ALA A 19 19.96 14.11 31.62
CA ALA A 19 19.46 12.95 30.89
C ALA A 19 18.21 13.33 30.09
N THR A 20 18.14 12.79 28.87
CA THR A 20 16.96 12.82 27.97
C THR A 20 16.48 11.39 27.76
N GLU A 21 15.35 11.21 27.08
CA GLU A 21 14.84 9.86 26.73
C GLU A 21 15.91 8.98 26.07
N HIS A 22 16.76 9.54 25.21
CA HIS A 22 17.85 8.82 24.54
C HIS A 22 18.90 8.25 25.51
N THR A 23 19.07 8.86 26.67
CA THR A 23 20.08 8.44 27.66
C THR A 23 19.79 7.06 28.26
N PHE A 24 18.52 6.67 28.29
CA PHE A 24 18.05 5.45 28.95
C PHE A 24 17.82 4.30 27.96
N ARG A 25 17.82 4.55 26.65
CA ARG A 25 17.47 3.56 25.62
C ARG A 25 18.30 2.28 25.71
N GLY A 26 19.60 2.38 25.82
CA GLY A 26 20.46 1.19 25.93
C GLY A 26 20.26 0.38 27.21
N LEU A 27 19.78 1.01 28.30
CA LEU A 27 19.46 0.29 29.55
C LEU A 27 18.19 -0.54 29.40
N LEU A 28 17.17 -0.01 28.76
CA LEU A 28 15.91 -0.73 28.50
C LEU A 28 16.14 -1.91 27.53
N GLU A 29 16.92 -1.70 26.48
CA GLU A 29 17.35 -2.75 25.55
C GLU A 29 18.00 -3.92 26.31
N GLN A 30 19.01 -3.64 27.12
CA GLN A 30 19.70 -4.66 27.91
C GLN A 30 18.78 -5.37 28.92
N LEU A 31 17.83 -4.64 29.51
CA LEU A 31 16.85 -5.23 30.43
C LEU A 31 15.96 -6.24 29.67
N ILE A 32 15.39 -5.82 28.55
CA ILE A 32 14.49 -6.65 27.74
C ILE A 32 15.19 -7.93 27.30
N GLU A 33 16.38 -7.82 26.71
CA GLU A 33 17.16 -8.97 26.23
C GLU A 33 17.62 -9.90 27.37
N SER A 34 17.81 -9.34 28.58
CA SER A 34 18.15 -10.15 29.76
C SER A 34 16.94 -10.91 30.32
N LEU A 35 15.74 -10.33 30.28
CA LEU A 35 14.52 -10.94 30.79
C LEU A 35 13.90 -11.92 29.80
N VAL A 36 14.13 -11.71 28.49
CA VAL A 36 13.62 -12.55 27.38
C VAL A 36 14.76 -12.83 26.41
N PRO A 37 15.63 -13.81 26.67
CA PRO A 37 16.87 -14.03 25.90
C PRO A 37 16.69 -14.33 24.41
N ASP A 38 15.51 -14.81 24.00
CA ASP A 38 15.20 -15.14 22.59
C ASP A 38 14.79 -13.90 21.78
N VAL A 39 14.71 -12.72 22.39
CA VAL A 39 14.27 -11.48 21.77
C VAL A 39 15.46 -10.53 21.62
N ARG A 40 15.48 -9.82 20.48
CA ARG A 40 16.36 -8.70 20.21
C ARG A 40 15.58 -7.41 20.25
N ALA A 41 16.03 -6.44 21.04
CA ALA A 41 15.50 -5.09 21.07
C ALA A 41 16.40 -4.22 20.18
N THR A 42 15.89 -3.79 19.04
CA THR A 42 16.65 -2.94 18.12
C THR A 42 16.21 -1.49 18.32
N ASN A 43 17.16 -0.64 18.73
CA ASN A 43 16.97 0.80 18.75
C ASN A 43 16.84 1.32 17.31
N GLU A 44 16.13 2.43 17.16
CA GLU A 44 15.96 3.15 15.90
C GLU A 44 17.28 3.29 15.12
N PRO A 45 17.33 2.93 13.82
CA PRO A 45 18.49 3.23 12.97
C PRO A 45 18.71 4.75 12.96
N LYS A 46 19.98 5.19 13.04
CA LYS A 46 20.42 6.59 13.20
C LYS A 46 19.79 7.65 12.27
N ARG A 47 18.99 7.26 11.27
CA ARG A 47 18.38 8.14 10.26
C ARG A 47 16.86 8.28 10.36
N ILE A 48 16.18 7.66 11.30
CA ILE A 48 14.71 7.71 11.36
C ILE A 48 14.27 8.95 12.14
N LYS A 49 14.35 10.12 11.52
CA LYS A 49 13.70 11.35 12.02
C LYS A 49 12.18 11.37 11.78
N CYS A 50 11.62 10.33 11.20
CA CYS A 50 10.27 10.33 10.62
C CYS A 50 9.19 9.67 11.47
N GLY A 51 9.42 9.38 12.76
CA GLY A 51 8.38 8.87 13.66
C GLY A 51 8.22 7.35 13.68
N ALA A 52 9.28 6.58 13.51
CA ALA A 52 9.30 5.18 13.87
C ALA A 52 9.29 5.03 15.41
N PRO A 53 8.73 3.92 15.96
CA PRO A 53 8.81 3.64 17.39
C PRO A 53 10.26 3.48 17.83
N ASP A 54 10.54 3.83 19.09
CA ASP A 54 11.90 3.82 19.59
C ASP A 54 12.54 2.44 19.63
N TYR A 55 11.73 1.39 19.76
CA TYR A 55 12.23 0.02 19.72
C TYR A 55 11.31 -0.88 18.87
N ILE A 56 11.96 -1.77 18.15
CA ILE A 56 11.34 -2.93 17.52
C ILE A 56 11.89 -4.16 18.22
N LEU A 57 11.01 -5.00 18.75
CA LEU A 57 11.38 -6.27 19.33
C LEU A 57 11.20 -7.38 18.32
N THR A 58 12.25 -8.15 18.07
CA THR A 58 12.23 -9.26 17.13
C THR A 58 12.58 -10.57 17.83
N LYS A 59 11.88 -11.64 17.44
CA LYS A 59 12.18 -13.01 17.84
C LYS A 59 12.32 -13.85 16.58
N LYS A 60 13.51 -14.43 16.35
CA LYS A 60 13.82 -15.17 15.10
C LYS A 60 13.47 -14.35 13.84
N GLU A 61 13.86 -13.08 13.82
CA GLU A 61 13.58 -12.12 12.74
C GLU A 61 12.10 -11.73 12.55
N ILE A 62 11.18 -12.24 13.38
CA ILE A 62 9.77 -11.85 13.38
C ILE A 62 9.58 -10.73 14.40
N GLU A 63 8.97 -9.63 13.99
CA GLU A 63 8.60 -8.55 14.88
C GLU A 63 7.47 -9.01 15.82
N VAL A 64 7.73 -8.97 17.12
CA VAL A 64 6.78 -9.41 18.15
C VAL A 64 6.19 -8.26 18.94
N GLY A 65 6.81 -7.08 18.94
CA GLY A 65 6.29 -5.92 19.63
C GLY A 65 7.08 -4.65 19.36
N TYR A 66 6.48 -3.52 19.76
CA TYR A 66 7.02 -2.18 19.57
C TYR A 66 6.98 -1.41 20.88
N ILE A 67 7.98 -0.59 21.14
CA ILE A 67 8.02 0.26 22.34
C ILE A 67 8.31 1.69 21.91
N GLU A 68 7.51 2.62 22.42
CA GLU A 68 7.74 4.05 22.35
C GLU A 68 8.05 4.58 23.74
N ALA A 69 9.18 5.22 23.88
CA ALA A 69 9.65 5.77 25.14
C ALA A 69 9.44 7.30 25.19
N LYS A 70 9.27 7.82 26.38
CA LYS A 70 9.18 9.25 26.67
C LYS A 70 10.10 9.60 27.81
N ASP A 71 10.32 10.88 28.04
CA ASP A 71 11.10 11.35 29.19
C ASP A 71 10.54 10.83 30.52
N ILE A 72 11.42 10.50 31.45
CA ILE A 72 11.03 10.01 32.79
C ILE A 72 10.11 11.02 33.45
N GLY A 73 8.95 10.55 33.91
CA GLY A 73 7.92 11.35 34.55
C GLY A 73 6.96 12.05 33.60
N ASP A 74 6.90 11.61 32.33
CA ASP A 74 5.89 12.09 31.40
C ASP A 74 4.49 11.81 31.95
N LYS A 75 3.66 12.86 32.00
CA LYS A 75 2.32 12.82 32.62
C LYS A 75 1.22 12.37 31.65
N ASP A 76 1.57 12.00 30.42
CA ASP A 76 0.60 11.62 29.38
C ASP A 76 0.98 10.39 28.57
N LEU A 77 1.50 9.35 29.21
CA LEU A 77 1.77 8.06 28.59
C LEU A 77 0.51 7.36 28.03
N ALA A 78 -0.68 7.83 28.41
CA ALA A 78 -1.94 7.36 27.82
C ALA A 78 -2.34 8.08 26.52
N GLY A 79 -1.71 9.23 26.22
CA GLY A 79 -2.03 10.07 25.05
C GLY A 79 -3.44 10.66 25.12
N THR A 80 -3.89 11.04 26.34
CA THR A 80 -5.25 11.56 26.56
C THR A 80 -5.34 13.08 26.43
N LYS A 81 -4.23 13.79 26.62
CA LYS A 81 -4.16 15.24 26.52
C LYS A 81 -3.99 15.67 25.06
N LYS A 82 -4.54 16.81 24.68
CA LYS A 82 -4.33 17.44 23.35
C LYS A 82 -2.91 18.04 23.26
N THR A 83 -1.90 17.20 23.35
CA THR A 83 -0.48 17.54 23.16
C THR A 83 -0.03 16.98 21.82
N GLY A 84 1.14 17.42 21.31
CA GLY A 84 1.73 16.85 20.09
C GLY A 84 1.95 15.34 20.13
N ASN A 85 2.05 14.76 21.33
CA ASN A 85 2.16 13.32 21.53
C ASN A 85 0.87 12.56 21.19
N LYS A 86 -0.32 13.19 21.32
CA LYS A 86 -1.58 12.52 21.10
C LYS A 86 -1.70 11.99 19.66
N GLU A 87 -1.39 12.81 18.68
CA GLU A 87 -1.48 12.39 17.26
C GLU A 87 -0.51 11.25 16.96
N GLN A 88 0.69 11.29 17.50
CA GLN A 88 1.68 10.21 17.36
C GLN A 88 1.17 8.93 18.04
N PHE A 89 0.65 9.02 19.25
CA PHE A 89 0.15 7.87 20.00
C PHE A 89 -1.08 7.24 19.34
N ASP A 90 -2.03 8.06 18.87
CA ASP A 90 -3.21 7.56 18.15
C ASP A 90 -2.81 6.86 16.85
N ARG A 91 -1.83 7.40 16.13
CA ARG A 91 -1.25 6.80 14.94
C ARG A 91 -0.59 5.45 15.24
N TYR A 92 0.24 5.36 16.27
CA TYR A 92 0.89 4.11 16.67
C TYR A 92 -0.12 3.07 17.16
N LYS A 93 -1.08 3.45 18.00
CA LYS A 93 -2.16 2.57 18.45
C LYS A 93 -2.97 1.97 17.29
N SER A 94 -3.16 2.75 16.22
CA SER A 94 -3.90 2.28 15.04
C SER A 94 -3.09 1.37 14.12
N ALA A 95 -1.75 1.49 14.12
CA ALA A 95 -0.87 0.82 13.17
C ALA A 95 -0.11 -0.38 13.74
N LEU A 96 0.16 -0.38 15.05
CA LEU A 96 1.02 -1.36 15.72
C LEU A 96 0.18 -2.30 16.58
N PRO A 97 0.20 -3.62 16.29
CA PRO A 97 -0.71 -4.56 16.93
C PRO A 97 -0.35 -4.88 18.39
N ASN A 98 0.93 -4.73 18.76
CA ASN A 98 1.44 -5.04 20.10
C ASN A 98 2.43 -3.94 20.51
N LEU A 99 2.01 -3.03 21.38
CA LEU A 99 2.69 -1.76 21.63
C LEU A 99 2.77 -1.46 23.12
N ILE A 100 3.95 -1.05 23.58
CA ILE A 100 4.15 -0.48 24.91
C ILE A 100 4.53 1.00 24.78
N PHE A 101 3.85 1.88 25.52
CA PHE A 101 4.33 3.21 25.85
C PHE A 101 4.99 3.20 27.22
N THR A 102 6.15 3.83 27.36
CA THR A 102 6.88 3.86 28.63
C THR A 102 7.63 5.19 28.84
N ASP A 103 7.81 5.55 30.11
CA ASP A 103 8.79 6.53 30.54
C ASP A 103 9.99 5.86 31.25
N TYR A 104 10.27 4.60 30.92
CA TYR A 104 11.28 3.74 31.51
C TYR A 104 10.97 3.23 32.93
N LEU A 105 9.96 3.80 33.61
CA LEU A 105 9.52 3.42 34.97
C LEU A 105 8.11 2.83 34.95
N ASP A 106 7.23 3.38 34.17
CA ASP A 106 5.83 2.94 33.96
C ASP A 106 5.66 2.42 32.53
N PHE A 107 4.95 1.32 32.36
CA PHE A 107 4.78 0.61 31.09
C PHE A 107 3.30 0.38 30.82
N HIS A 108 2.80 0.96 29.74
CA HIS A 108 1.40 0.88 29.30
C HIS A 108 1.29 -0.02 28.08
N LEU A 109 0.67 -1.18 28.22
CA LEU A 109 0.48 -2.17 27.17
C LEU A 109 -0.82 -1.93 26.41
N TYR A 110 -0.69 -1.90 25.08
CA TYR A 110 -1.80 -1.84 24.13
C TYR A 110 -1.70 -3.03 23.17
N ILE A 111 -2.82 -3.74 22.97
CA ILE A 111 -2.94 -4.79 21.97
C ILE A 111 -4.03 -4.35 20.98
N GLU A 112 -3.70 -4.30 19.70
CA GLU A 112 -4.60 -3.85 18.64
C GLU A 112 -5.25 -2.48 18.92
N GLY A 113 -4.46 -1.57 19.48
CA GLY A 113 -4.90 -0.22 19.85
C GLY A 113 -5.73 -0.13 21.13
N VAL A 114 -6.09 -1.26 21.75
CA VAL A 114 -6.86 -1.31 22.98
C VAL A 114 -5.91 -1.34 24.17
N PHE A 115 -6.14 -0.48 25.15
CA PHE A 115 -5.42 -0.50 26.43
C PHE A 115 -5.71 -1.80 27.19
N ILE A 116 -4.66 -2.52 27.57
CA ILE A 116 -4.77 -3.79 28.29
C ILE A 116 -4.46 -3.59 29.77
N THR A 117 -3.27 -3.07 30.08
CA THR A 117 -2.80 -2.88 31.45
C THR A 117 -1.65 -1.88 31.52
N LYS A 118 -1.35 -1.46 32.75
CA LYS A 118 -0.13 -0.72 33.02
C LYS A 118 0.56 -1.25 34.26
N ILE A 119 1.87 -1.13 34.31
CA ILE A 119 2.67 -1.55 35.45
C ILE A 119 3.87 -0.62 35.63
N ALA A 120 4.02 -0.09 36.83
CA ALA A 120 5.19 0.68 37.22
C ALA A 120 6.18 -0.24 37.95
N ILE A 121 7.46 -0.19 37.58
CA ILE A 121 8.57 -0.92 38.25
C ILE A 121 9.35 -0.04 39.23
N ALA A 122 9.18 1.27 39.12
CA ALA A 122 9.75 2.27 40.00
C ALA A 122 8.89 3.52 40.02
N GLU A 123 9.11 4.40 41.01
CA GLU A 123 8.46 5.70 41.11
C GLU A 123 9.45 6.80 41.48
N ILE A 124 9.12 8.05 41.18
CA ILE A 124 9.94 9.20 41.59
C ILE A 124 9.44 9.69 42.95
N GLN A 125 10.27 9.59 43.98
CA GLN A 125 10.01 10.13 45.31
C GLN A 125 10.74 11.46 45.50
N PHE A 126 10.01 12.48 45.90
CA PHE A 126 10.57 13.80 46.23
C PHE A 126 10.78 13.93 47.72
N PRO A 127 11.89 14.56 48.20
CA PRO A 127 12.12 14.80 49.59
C PRO A 127 11.00 15.62 50.25
N SER A 128 10.53 15.17 51.40
CA SER A 128 9.40 15.77 52.13
C SER A 128 9.68 17.15 52.75
N SER A 129 10.91 17.69 52.65
CA SER A 129 11.31 18.96 53.30
C SER A 129 11.95 19.92 52.30
N GLY A 130 11.23 21.01 52.00
CA GLY A 130 11.77 22.30 51.56
C GLY A 130 11.92 22.51 50.08
N GLY A 131 10.99 23.27 49.49
CA GLY A 131 11.21 24.28 48.46
C GLY A 131 12.09 23.94 47.25
N VAL A 132 11.91 22.79 46.60
CA VAL A 132 12.56 22.50 45.32
C VAL A 132 11.50 22.55 44.23
N SER A 133 11.72 23.43 43.25
CA SER A 133 10.90 23.55 42.05
C SER A 133 10.70 22.19 41.41
N GLU A 134 9.47 21.85 41.01
CA GLU A 134 9.14 20.68 40.21
C GLU A 134 10.16 20.52 39.05
N GLY A 135 11.00 19.47 39.13
CA GLY A 135 11.91 19.11 38.03
C GLY A 135 13.37 18.79 38.44
N ARG A 136 13.83 19.04 39.65
CA ARG A 136 15.21 18.69 40.06
C ARG A 136 15.26 18.19 41.51
N GLY A 137 15.62 16.89 41.71
CA GLY A 137 15.91 16.34 43.02
C GLY A 137 15.08 15.14 43.48
N GLY A 138 14.23 14.57 42.65
CA GLY A 138 13.53 13.32 42.95
C GLY A 138 14.46 12.10 42.84
N GLN A 139 14.31 11.13 43.75
CA GLN A 139 15.01 9.85 43.70
C GLN A 139 14.09 8.79 43.08
N ILE A 140 14.63 8.00 42.15
CA ILE A 140 13.90 6.86 41.61
C ILE A 140 14.00 5.69 42.55
N VAL A 141 12.86 5.22 43.07
CA VAL A 141 12.75 4.14 44.06
C VAL A 141 12.06 2.94 43.41
N ALA A 142 12.68 1.77 43.56
CA ALA A 142 12.16 0.52 43.04
C ALA A 142 10.83 0.11 43.69
N LEU A 143 9.98 -0.58 42.95
CA LEU A 143 8.74 -1.23 43.37
C LEU A 143 8.87 -2.76 43.23
N PRO A 144 9.64 -3.45 44.14
CA PRO A 144 9.96 -4.88 43.94
C PRO A 144 8.73 -5.78 43.88
N GLN A 145 7.62 -5.38 44.53
CA GLN A 145 6.35 -6.12 44.48
C GLN A 145 5.79 -6.27 43.04
N ASN A 146 6.21 -5.41 42.12
CA ASN A 146 5.75 -5.42 40.73
C ASN A 146 6.69 -6.17 39.76
N PHE A 147 7.89 -6.57 40.22
CA PHE A 147 8.93 -7.13 39.36
C PHE A 147 8.52 -8.45 38.67
N ALA A 148 7.90 -9.35 39.45
CA ALA A 148 7.42 -10.63 38.89
C ALA A 148 6.31 -10.40 37.87
N THR A 149 5.37 -9.49 38.13
CA THR A 149 4.27 -9.15 37.22
C THR A 149 4.78 -8.48 35.96
N PHE A 150 5.74 -7.56 36.08
CA PHE A 150 6.38 -6.93 34.92
C PHE A 150 7.14 -7.94 34.07
N THR A 151 7.88 -8.86 34.68
CA THR A 151 8.62 -9.90 33.96
C THR A 151 7.66 -10.81 33.17
N ASN A 152 6.52 -11.17 33.76
CA ASN A 152 5.50 -11.95 33.06
C ASN A 152 4.85 -11.14 31.94
N LEU A 153 4.49 -9.88 32.19
CA LEU A 153 3.95 -8.99 31.16
C LEU A 153 4.90 -8.89 29.95
N LEU A 154 6.21 -8.73 30.20
CA LEU A 154 7.20 -8.63 29.14
C LEU A 154 7.37 -9.95 28.37
N LYS A 155 7.30 -11.10 29.05
CA LYS A 155 7.31 -12.43 28.40
C LYS A 155 6.08 -12.63 27.54
N ASP A 156 4.89 -12.27 28.03
CA ASP A 156 3.64 -12.35 27.29
C ASP A 156 3.64 -11.40 26.10
N PHE A 157 4.14 -10.18 26.29
CA PHE A 157 4.34 -9.21 25.21
C PHE A 157 5.27 -9.73 24.12
N CYS A 158 6.40 -10.32 24.47
CA CYS A 158 7.36 -10.91 23.53
C CYS A 158 6.93 -12.28 23.00
N GLY A 159 5.97 -12.93 23.66
CA GLY A 159 5.34 -14.17 23.21
C GLY A 159 4.14 -13.96 22.31
N PHE A 160 3.80 -12.69 22.03
CA PHE A 160 2.66 -12.36 21.17
C PHE A 160 2.88 -12.96 19.78
N VAL A 161 2.14 -14.00 19.48
CA VAL A 161 1.97 -14.53 18.13
C VAL A 161 0.73 -13.84 17.59
N GLY A 162 0.89 -13.00 16.59
CA GLY A 162 -0.20 -12.22 16.01
C GLY A 162 -1.43 -13.10 15.77
N GLN A 163 -2.59 -12.61 16.18
CA GLN A 163 -3.84 -13.36 15.99
C GLN A 163 -4.02 -13.64 14.51
N THR A 164 -4.38 -14.86 14.15
CA THR A 164 -4.75 -15.18 12.78
C THR A 164 -5.92 -14.31 12.37
N ILE A 165 -5.73 -13.44 11.40
CA ILE A 165 -6.73 -12.52 10.91
C ILE A 165 -7.81 -13.35 10.20
N LYS A 166 -9.04 -13.28 10.69
CA LYS A 166 -10.15 -14.13 10.22
C LYS A 166 -11.25 -13.37 9.47
N SER A 167 -11.22 -12.04 9.48
CA SER A 167 -12.26 -11.25 8.84
C SER A 167 -11.70 -10.25 7.83
N PRO A 168 -12.42 -10.02 6.71
CA PRO A 168 -12.02 -9.02 5.71
C PRO A 168 -11.89 -7.62 6.29
N LYS A 169 -12.82 -7.24 7.17
CA LYS A 169 -12.80 -5.93 7.82
C LYS A 169 -11.54 -5.75 8.67
N LYS A 170 -11.17 -6.75 9.48
CA LYS A 170 -9.97 -6.68 10.32
C LYS A 170 -8.69 -6.60 9.47
N LEU A 171 -8.61 -7.37 8.39
CA LEU A 171 -7.50 -7.28 7.44
C LEU A 171 -7.40 -5.86 6.84
N ALA A 172 -8.53 -5.30 6.40
CA ALA A 172 -8.58 -3.95 5.85
C ALA A 172 -8.17 -2.87 6.86
N GLU A 173 -8.60 -2.97 8.12
CA GLU A 173 -8.21 -2.08 9.22
C GLU A 173 -6.69 -2.13 9.46
N MET A 174 -6.11 -3.33 9.55
CA MET A 174 -4.68 -3.51 9.79
C MET A 174 -3.84 -3.02 8.61
N MET A 175 -4.22 -3.35 7.38
CA MET A 175 -3.57 -2.84 6.17
C MET A 175 -3.65 -1.31 6.09
N ALA A 176 -4.82 -0.74 6.35
CA ALA A 176 -5.03 0.71 6.35
C ALA A 176 -4.18 1.41 7.41
N GLY A 177 -4.05 0.82 8.61
CA GLY A 177 -3.17 1.31 9.66
C GLY A 177 -1.70 1.37 9.21
N LYS A 178 -1.20 0.30 8.58
CA LYS A 178 0.17 0.27 8.06
C LYS A 178 0.37 1.21 6.88
N ALA A 179 -0.60 1.29 5.97
CA ALA A 179 -0.53 2.21 4.84
C ALA A 179 -0.52 3.69 5.30
N ARG A 180 -1.33 4.07 6.31
CA ARG A 180 -1.26 5.42 6.92
C ARG A 180 0.11 5.69 7.51
N LEU A 181 0.64 4.76 8.30
CA LEU A 181 1.97 4.91 8.89
C LEU A 181 3.05 5.07 7.80
N LEU A 182 2.96 4.28 6.74
CA LEU A 182 3.85 4.37 5.59
C LEU A 182 3.75 5.74 4.91
N SER A 183 2.54 6.24 4.66
CA SER A 183 2.29 7.57 4.10
C SER A 183 2.87 8.69 4.98
N ASP A 184 2.64 8.62 6.29
CA ASP A 184 3.18 9.60 7.23
C ASP A 184 4.72 9.62 7.22
N VAL A 185 5.35 8.45 7.24
CA VAL A 185 6.82 8.33 7.24
C VAL A 185 7.41 8.85 5.92
N ILE A 186 6.81 8.50 4.78
CA ILE A 186 7.24 9.00 3.47
C ILE A 186 7.07 10.51 3.39
N GLY A 187 5.92 11.05 3.81
CA GLY A 187 5.66 12.48 3.77
C GLY A 187 6.65 13.29 4.61
N LEU A 188 6.96 12.81 5.83
CA LEU A 188 7.96 13.42 6.70
C LEU A 188 9.38 13.28 6.11
N ALA A 189 9.70 12.12 5.52
CA ALA A 189 10.99 11.89 4.88
C ALA A 189 11.21 12.88 3.72
N LEU A 190 10.25 13.01 2.83
CA LEU A 190 10.31 13.94 1.69
C LEU A 190 10.42 15.40 2.15
N THR A 191 9.65 15.79 3.17
CA THR A 191 9.73 17.15 3.73
C THR A 191 11.12 17.43 4.33
N ASN A 192 11.71 16.44 5.02
CA ASN A 192 13.07 16.58 5.55
C ASN A 192 14.12 16.64 4.45
N ASP A 193 13.99 15.81 3.42
CA ASP A 193 14.89 15.78 2.26
C ASP A 193 14.85 17.13 1.50
N GLU A 194 13.67 17.75 1.37
CA GLU A 194 13.52 19.10 0.80
C GLU A 194 14.20 20.16 1.67
N ASN A 195 13.94 20.16 2.99
CA ASN A 195 14.48 21.15 3.91
C ASN A 195 16.00 21.09 4.05
N ASN A 196 16.59 19.88 3.95
CA ASN A 196 18.02 19.68 4.08
C ASN A 196 18.74 19.65 2.72
N SER A 197 18.03 19.80 1.60
CA SER A 197 18.56 19.63 0.24
C SER A 197 19.27 18.26 0.05
N GLU A 198 18.75 17.22 0.68
CA GLU A 198 19.22 15.86 0.55
C GLU A 198 18.60 15.17 -0.66
N ASP A 199 19.37 14.39 -1.40
CA ASP A 199 18.86 13.54 -2.46
C ASP A 199 18.53 12.15 -1.88
N SER A 200 17.35 11.65 -2.25
CA SER A 200 16.90 10.31 -1.86
C SER A 200 16.13 9.65 -2.99
N THR A 201 16.06 8.33 -2.95
CA THR A 201 15.29 7.57 -3.94
C THR A 201 13.79 7.90 -3.89
N LEU A 202 13.24 8.21 -2.71
CA LEU A 202 11.85 8.67 -2.57
C LEU A 202 11.61 10.02 -3.24
N LYS A 203 12.56 10.95 -3.12
CA LYS A 203 12.50 12.26 -3.77
C LYS A 203 12.57 12.14 -5.29
N ASP A 204 13.46 11.29 -5.80
CA ASP A 204 13.57 11.01 -7.24
C ASP A 204 12.27 10.41 -7.80
N GLN A 205 11.67 9.48 -7.06
CA GLN A 205 10.40 8.87 -7.45
C GLN A 205 9.25 9.88 -7.43
N MET A 206 9.18 10.74 -6.41
CA MET A 206 8.19 11.82 -6.34
C MET A 206 8.35 12.79 -7.52
N ASN A 207 9.57 13.20 -7.83
CA ASN A 207 9.85 14.11 -8.94
C ASN A 207 9.44 13.49 -10.29
N ALA A 208 9.78 12.22 -10.53
CA ALA A 208 9.35 11.52 -11.72
C ALA A 208 7.82 11.42 -11.83
N PHE A 209 7.15 11.16 -10.72
CA PHE A 209 5.68 11.10 -10.66
C PHE A 209 5.05 12.47 -10.96
N LYS A 210 5.65 13.52 -10.42
CA LYS A 210 5.24 14.92 -10.66
C LYS A 210 5.43 15.33 -12.12
N GLU A 211 6.53 14.95 -12.74
CA GLU A 211 6.82 15.31 -14.14
C GLU A 211 5.95 14.55 -15.15
N ILE A 212 5.54 13.31 -14.83
CA ILE A 212 4.93 12.40 -15.82
C ILE A 212 3.43 12.23 -15.63
N LEU A 213 2.91 12.30 -14.40
CA LEU A 213 1.51 11.98 -14.12
C LEU A 213 0.71 13.14 -13.51
N ILE A 214 1.18 13.69 -12.39
CA ILE A 214 0.43 14.70 -11.62
C ILE A 214 1.36 15.86 -11.27
N HIS A 215 1.34 16.90 -12.08
CA HIS A 215 2.31 18.02 -12.01
C HIS A 215 2.24 18.86 -10.73
N ASP A 216 1.10 18.88 -10.07
CA ASP A 216 0.85 19.63 -8.83
C ASP A 216 0.87 18.76 -7.56
N ILE A 217 1.33 17.49 -7.68
CA ILE A 217 1.36 16.58 -6.54
C ILE A 217 2.30 17.12 -5.44
N THR A 218 1.79 17.11 -4.22
CA THR A 218 2.55 17.47 -3.03
C THR A 218 3.30 16.28 -2.45
N PRO A 219 4.34 16.46 -1.60
CA PRO A 219 4.98 15.37 -0.88
C PRO A 219 4.00 14.46 -0.13
N THR A 220 3.02 15.05 0.54
CA THR A 220 1.95 14.30 1.23
C THR A 220 1.06 13.54 0.24
N GLY A 221 0.71 14.16 -0.88
CA GLY A 221 -0.10 13.52 -1.93
C GLY A 221 0.63 12.32 -2.57
N PHE A 222 1.91 12.46 -2.85
CA PHE A 222 2.75 11.36 -3.35
C PHE A 222 2.87 10.24 -2.31
N ALA A 223 3.16 10.59 -1.06
CA ALA A 223 3.26 9.63 0.03
C ALA A 223 2.00 8.78 0.18
N ASP A 224 0.83 9.42 0.05
CA ASP A 224 -0.48 8.78 0.10
C ASP A 224 -0.69 7.78 -1.05
N VAL A 225 -0.42 8.20 -2.29
CA VAL A 225 -0.53 7.32 -3.47
C VAL A 225 0.45 6.15 -3.40
N TYR A 226 1.69 6.42 -3.00
CA TYR A 226 2.75 5.42 -2.93
C TYR A 226 2.48 4.36 -1.85
N ALA A 227 2.05 4.80 -0.66
CA ALA A 227 1.70 3.90 0.44
C ALA A 227 0.52 2.98 0.10
N GLN A 228 -0.52 3.51 -0.54
CA GLN A 228 -1.64 2.71 -1.02
C GLN A 228 -1.18 1.69 -2.06
N THR A 229 -0.31 2.08 -2.99
CA THR A 229 0.21 1.20 -4.04
C THR A 229 1.00 0.03 -3.44
N ILE A 230 1.86 0.28 -2.45
CA ILE A 230 2.60 -0.77 -1.75
C ILE A 230 1.63 -1.73 -1.05
N ALA A 231 0.69 -1.21 -0.25
CA ALA A 231 -0.23 -2.04 0.51
C ALA A 231 -1.08 -2.94 -0.42
N TYR A 232 -1.56 -2.38 -1.53
CA TYR A 232 -2.35 -3.15 -2.49
C TYR A 232 -1.55 -4.10 -3.35
N GLY A 233 -0.37 -3.73 -3.77
CA GLY A 233 0.48 -4.64 -4.51
C GLY A 233 0.88 -5.85 -3.67
N MET A 234 1.17 -5.65 -2.38
CA MET A 234 1.41 -6.74 -1.42
C MET A 234 0.16 -7.62 -1.27
N PHE A 235 -1.02 -7.03 -1.17
CA PHE A 235 -2.29 -7.77 -1.14
C PHE A 235 -2.51 -8.57 -2.43
N ALA A 236 -2.29 -7.97 -3.60
CA ALA A 236 -2.41 -8.63 -4.89
C ALA A 236 -1.42 -9.81 -5.02
N ALA A 237 -0.18 -9.61 -4.61
CA ALA A 237 0.82 -10.68 -4.57
C ALA A 237 0.37 -11.84 -3.67
N ARG A 238 -0.12 -11.53 -2.46
CA ARG A 238 -0.60 -12.54 -1.51
C ARG A 238 -1.79 -13.35 -2.04
N LEU A 239 -2.67 -12.75 -2.83
CA LEU A 239 -3.78 -13.47 -3.48
C LEU A 239 -3.31 -14.51 -4.49
N HIS A 240 -2.16 -14.30 -5.12
CA HIS A 240 -1.55 -15.21 -6.08
C HIS A 240 -0.57 -16.20 -5.43
N ASP A 241 -0.37 -16.13 -4.12
CA ASP A 241 0.57 -16.99 -3.41
C ASP A 241 -0.06 -18.35 -3.08
N PRO A 242 0.43 -19.46 -3.67
CA PRO A 242 -0.04 -20.79 -3.36
C PRO A 242 0.53 -21.34 -2.04
N THR A 243 1.57 -20.66 -1.48
CA THR A 243 2.34 -21.15 -0.33
C THR A 243 2.15 -20.27 0.89
N LEU A 244 1.09 -20.50 1.66
CA LEU A 244 0.72 -19.68 2.80
C LEU A 244 1.84 -19.36 3.83
N PRO A 245 2.81 -20.26 4.14
CA PRO A 245 3.76 -20.02 5.23
C PRO A 245 5.00 -19.22 4.88
N THR A 246 5.27 -18.92 3.61
CA THR A 246 6.58 -18.39 3.16
C THR A 246 6.56 -17.01 2.52
N PHE A 247 5.46 -16.28 2.63
CA PHE A 247 5.32 -14.96 2.00
C PHE A 247 6.39 -13.96 2.47
N SER A 248 7.00 -13.28 1.52
CA SER A 248 8.05 -12.27 1.75
C SER A 248 7.97 -11.12 0.74
N ARG A 249 8.70 -10.03 0.97
CA ARG A 249 8.81 -8.94 -0.02
C ARG A 249 9.37 -9.42 -1.36
N GLN A 250 10.38 -10.29 -1.32
CA GLN A 250 11.00 -10.87 -2.51
C GLN A 250 9.99 -11.71 -3.27
N GLU A 251 9.28 -12.58 -2.56
CA GLU A 251 8.25 -13.42 -3.15
C GLU A 251 7.09 -12.59 -3.72
N ALA A 252 6.68 -11.51 -3.04
CA ALA A 252 5.67 -10.59 -3.54
C ALA A 252 6.04 -10.02 -4.92
N ALA A 253 7.31 -9.67 -5.15
CA ALA A 253 7.76 -9.17 -6.45
C ALA A 253 7.66 -10.23 -7.57
N GLU A 254 7.83 -11.50 -7.24
CA GLU A 254 7.72 -12.61 -8.19
C GLU A 254 6.27 -12.96 -8.49
N LEU A 255 5.38 -12.83 -7.50
CA LEU A 255 3.96 -13.16 -7.58
C LEU A 255 3.12 -12.10 -8.33
N ILE A 256 3.61 -10.86 -8.48
CA ILE A 256 2.93 -9.87 -9.33
C ILE A 256 2.80 -10.40 -10.77
N PRO A 257 1.58 -10.44 -11.33
CA PRO A 257 1.35 -11.00 -12.66
C PRO A 257 2.19 -10.34 -13.76
N LYS A 258 2.67 -11.14 -14.70
CA LYS A 258 3.43 -10.65 -15.87
C LYS A 258 2.62 -9.73 -16.78
N SER A 259 1.29 -9.82 -16.71
CA SER A 259 0.35 -8.92 -17.38
C SER A 259 0.43 -7.47 -16.90
N ASN A 260 1.08 -7.20 -15.75
CA ASN A 260 1.33 -5.87 -15.21
C ASN A 260 2.84 -5.59 -15.08
N PRO A 261 3.52 -5.19 -16.16
CA PRO A 261 4.97 -5.02 -16.18
C PRO A 261 5.46 -3.85 -15.31
N PHE A 262 4.69 -2.76 -15.23
CA PHE A 262 5.06 -1.61 -14.38
C PHE A 262 5.05 -1.98 -12.89
N LEU A 263 3.96 -2.56 -12.41
CA LEU A 263 3.84 -2.95 -11.00
C LEU A 263 4.91 -3.99 -10.62
N ARG A 264 5.20 -4.92 -11.53
CA ARG A 264 6.25 -5.91 -11.33
C ARG A 264 7.64 -5.28 -11.17
N LYS A 265 7.97 -4.24 -11.97
CA LYS A 265 9.23 -3.47 -11.83
C LYS A 265 9.26 -2.70 -10.51
N LEU A 266 8.16 -2.03 -10.16
CA LEU A 266 8.02 -1.31 -8.89
C LEU A 266 8.23 -2.25 -7.69
N PHE A 267 7.61 -3.42 -7.71
CA PHE A 267 7.77 -4.40 -6.62
C PHE A 267 9.16 -5.05 -6.61
N GLY A 268 9.79 -5.23 -7.76
CA GLY A 268 11.21 -5.61 -7.83
C GLY A 268 12.12 -4.62 -7.11
N TYR A 269 11.84 -3.31 -7.23
CA TYR A 269 12.51 -2.27 -6.48
C TYR A 269 12.19 -2.34 -4.97
N ILE A 270 10.93 -2.44 -4.58
CA ILE A 270 10.49 -2.52 -3.17
C ILE A 270 11.05 -3.79 -2.48
N ALA A 271 11.15 -4.90 -3.21
CA ALA A 271 11.75 -6.14 -2.72
C ALA A 271 13.27 -6.07 -2.63
N GLY A 272 13.89 -5.20 -3.43
CA GLY A 272 15.33 -5.09 -3.59
C GLY A 272 16.07 -4.46 -2.40
N PRO A 273 17.40 -4.42 -2.48
CA PRO A 273 18.25 -3.79 -1.47
C PRO A 273 18.14 -2.26 -1.45
N ASP A 274 17.66 -1.67 -2.55
CA ASP A 274 17.64 -0.22 -2.75
C ASP A 274 16.38 0.46 -2.16
N ILE A 275 15.50 -0.31 -1.50
CA ILE A 275 14.38 0.27 -0.77
C ILE A 275 14.89 1.25 0.30
N ASP A 276 14.25 2.41 0.41
CA ASP A 276 14.58 3.39 1.44
C ASP A 276 14.45 2.78 2.84
N ASP A 277 15.53 2.82 3.62
CA ASP A 277 15.58 2.19 4.97
C ASP A 277 14.50 2.73 5.92
N ARG A 278 14.05 3.98 5.69
CA ARG A 278 13.01 4.62 6.52
C ARG A 278 11.65 3.93 6.41
N ILE A 279 11.36 3.24 5.29
CA ILE A 279 10.07 2.59 5.04
C ILE A 279 10.14 1.07 5.06
N LYS A 280 11.32 0.49 4.94
CA LYS A 280 11.53 -0.96 4.81
C LYS A 280 10.82 -1.76 5.90
N TRP A 281 10.98 -1.38 7.14
CA TRP A 281 10.39 -2.08 8.29
C TRP A 281 8.85 -2.06 8.29
N ILE A 282 8.22 -1.00 7.72
CA ILE A 282 6.76 -0.92 7.61
C ILE A 282 6.28 -1.90 6.54
N VAL A 283 7.00 -2.01 5.43
CA VAL A 283 6.69 -2.97 4.36
C VAL A 283 6.86 -4.40 4.87
N ASP A 284 7.93 -4.69 5.64
CA ASP A 284 8.12 -5.99 6.28
C ASP A 284 6.98 -6.30 7.28
N SER A 285 6.47 -5.29 7.97
CA SER A 285 5.31 -5.42 8.85
C SER A 285 3.99 -5.70 8.12
N LEU A 286 3.84 -5.25 6.85
CA LEU A 286 2.73 -5.67 5.99
C LEU A 286 2.84 -7.16 5.65
N VAL A 287 4.05 -7.67 5.39
CA VAL A 287 4.30 -9.10 5.17
C VAL A 287 3.77 -9.92 6.35
N GLU A 288 4.05 -9.50 7.59
CA GLU A 288 3.58 -10.21 8.79
C GLU A 288 2.04 -10.26 8.89
N ILE A 289 1.35 -9.18 8.50
CA ILE A 289 -0.11 -9.18 8.42
C ILE A 289 -0.59 -10.26 7.43
N PHE A 290 0.05 -10.35 6.27
CA PHE A 290 -0.33 -11.32 5.24
C PHE A 290 0.04 -12.76 5.62
N LEU A 291 1.12 -12.99 6.34
CA LEU A 291 1.45 -14.29 6.91
C LEU A 291 0.43 -14.74 7.97
N ALA A 292 -0.15 -13.79 8.71
CA ALA A 292 -1.16 -14.07 9.73
C ALA A 292 -2.56 -14.35 9.17
N CYS A 293 -2.77 -14.30 7.84
CA CYS A 293 -4.08 -14.50 7.23
C CYS A 293 -4.04 -15.39 5.98
N ASN A 294 -5.14 -16.12 5.77
CA ASN A 294 -5.46 -16.76 4.49
C ASN A 294 -6.42 -15.86 3.72
N VAL A 295 -5.87 -15.04 2.83
CA VAL A 295 -6.62 -14.01 2.10
C VAL A 295 -7.70 -14.64 1.21
N GLU A 296 -7.40 -15.72 0.52
CA GLU A 296 -8.36 -16.43 -0.33
C GLU A 296 -9.57 -16.90 0.49
N GLN A 297 -9.33 -17.54 1.65
CA GLN A 297 -10.40 -18.00 2.52
C GLN A 297 -11.22 -16.86 3.11
N ILE A 298 -10.57 -15.75 3.49
CA ILE A 298 -11.21 -14.55 4.02
C ILE A 298 -12.16 -13.97 2.98
N LEU A 299 -11.76 -13.89 1.71
CA LEU A 299 -12.53 -13.28 0.63
C LEU A 299 -13.60 -14.21 0.04
N LYS A 300 -13.47 -15.52 0.17
CA LYS A 300 -14.35 -16.53 -0.47
C LYS A 300 -15.84 -16.30 -0.26
N ASN A 301 -16.24 -15.72 0.86
CA ASN A 301 -17.65 -15.43 1.18
C ASN A 301 -17.93 -13.93 1.35
N TYR A 302 -16.94 -13.08 1.08
CA TYR A 302 -17.07 -11.65 1.28
C TYR A 302 -17.96 -11.04 0.18
N GLY A 303 -18.90 -10.22 0.56
CA GLY A 303 -19.85 -9.60 -0.39
C GLY A 303 -21.08 -10.43 -0.76
N LYS A 304 -21.10 -11.74 -0.49
CA LYS A 304 -22.28 -12.59 -0.83
C LYS A 304 -23.57 -12.16 -0.11
N SER A 305 -23.47 -11.71 1.14
CA SER A 305 -24.61 -11.24 1.92
C SER A 305 -25.15 -9.87 1.46
N THR A 306 -24.31 -9.07 0.83
CA THR A 306 -24.63 -7.70 0.37
C THR A 306 -24.99 -7.64 -1.12
N LYS A 307 -25.04 -8.80 -1.81
CA LYS A 307 -25.19 -8.90 -3.28
C LYS A 307 -24.09 -8.17 -4.06
N MET A 308 -22.96 -7.89 -3.43
CA MET A 308 -21.76 -7.42 -4.07
C MET A 308 -21.01 -8.63 -4.63
N GLU A 309 -21.02 -8.80 -5.93
CA GLU A 309 -20.54 -10.00 -6.61
C GLU A 309 -19.03 -10.05 -6.75
N ASP A 310 -18.32 -8.93 -6.49
CA ASP A 310 -16.86 -8.87 -6.58
C ASP A 310 -16.24 -8.64 -5.18
N PRO A 311 -15.72 -9.69 -4.55
CA PRO A 311 -15.13 -9.61 -3.21
C PRO A 311 -13.93 -8.67 -3.13
N ILE A 312 -13.16 -8.54 -4.21
CA ILE A 312 -11.91 -7.77 -4.25
C ILE A 312 -12.19 -6.29 -4.31
N ILE A 313 -13.13 -5.86 -5.17
CA ILE A 313 -13.56 -4.46 -5.21
C ILE A 313 -14.16 -4.06 -3.87
N HIS A 314 -15.01 -4.92 -3.29
CA HIS A 314 -15.60 -4.64 -1.99
C HIS A 314 -14.56 -4.57 -0.87
N PHE A 315 -13.52 -5.39 -0.92
CA PHE A 315 -12.40 -5.31 0.00
C PHE A 315 -11.63 -3.99 -0.19
N TYR A 316 -11.39 -3.57 -1.45
CA TYR A 316 -10.76 -2.29 -1.76
C TYR A 316 -11.55 -1.12 -1.18
N GLU A 317 -12.86 -1.10 -1.36
CA GLU A 317 -13.75 -0.08 -0.77
C GLU A 317 -13.65 -0.05 0.75
N THR A 318 -13.63 -1.23 1.37
CA THR A 318 -13.51 -1.36 2.83
C THR A 318 -12.18 -0.79 3.31
N PHE A 319 -11.09 -1.13 2.64
CA PHE A 319 -9.77 -0.58 2.96
C PHE A 319 -9.76 0.95 2.79
N LEU A 320 -10.25 1.51 1.68
CA LEU A 320 -10.30 2.95 1.49
C LEU A 320 -11.14 3.66 2.56
N SER A 321 -12.23 3.02 2.99
CA SER A 321 -13.06 3.54 4.09
C SER A 321 -12.30 3.58 5.42
N GLU A 322 -11.45 2.59 5.67
CA GLU A 322 -10.61 2.52 6.87
C GLU A 322 -9.35 3.39 6.74
N TYR A 323 -8.84 3.56 5.51
CA TYR A 323 -7.64 4.34 5.23
C TYR A 323 -7.88 5.85 5.40
N ASP A 324 -8.78 6.44 4.62
CA ASP A 324 -9.20 7.83 4.73
C ASP A 324 -10.62 8.07 4.20
N PRO A 325 -11.61 8.13 5.10
CA PRO A 325 -13.00 8.39 4.73
C PRO A 325 -13.23 9.76 4.08
N LYS A 326 -12.38 10.77 4.36
CA LYS A 326 -12.53 12.14 3.82
C LYS A 326 -11.95 12.22 2.42
N LEU A 327 -10.78 11.61 2.21
CA LEU A 327 -10.11 11.58 0.92
C LEU A 327 -10.93 10.80 -0.12
N ARG A 328 -11.59 9.73 0.30
CA ARG A 328 -12.57 8.99 -0.51
C ARG A 328 -13.64 9.91 -1.09
N LYS A 329 -14.19 10.83 -0.28
CA LYS A 329 -15.17 11.81 -0.74
C LYS A 329 -14.57 12.86 -1.67
N ALA A 330 -13.40 13.38 -1.35
CA ALA A 330 -12.76 14.47 -2.08
C ALA A 330 -12.27 14.08 -3.47
N ARG A 331 -11.82 12.83 -3.65
CA ARG A 331 -11.31 12.31 -4.95
C ARG A 331 -12.40 11.72 -5.84
N GLY A 332 -13.66 11.80 -5.45
CA GLY A 332 -14.77 11.27 -6.25
C GLY A 332 -14.68 9.74 -6.49
N VAL A 333 -13.94 9.01 -5.64
CA VAL A 333 -13.80 7.55 -5.73
C VAL A 333 -15.11 6.89 -5.28
N TRP A 334 -16.15 7.10 -6.07
CA TRP A 334 -17.43 6.44 -5.95
C TRP A 334 -17.53 5.40 -7.05
N TYR A 335 -17.63 4.15 -6.66
CA TYR A 335 -17.85 3.10 -7.64
C TYR A 335 -19.21 3.28 -8.29
N THR A 336 -19.21 3.20 -9.60
CA THR A 336 -20.46 3.23 -10.34
C THR A 336 -21.27 2.00 -9.95
N PRO A 337 -22.52 2.18 -9.48
CA PRO A 337 -23.35 1.05 -9.10
C PRO A 337 -23.49 0.04 -10.24
N LYS A 338 -23.31 -1.24 -9.94
CA LYS A 338 -23.33 -2.32 -10.93
C LYS A 338 -24.53 -2.28 -11.88
N PRO A 339 -25.77 -1.98 -11.44
CA PRO A 339 -26.90 -1.85 -12.39
C PRO A 339 -26.69 -0.78 -13.46
N VAL A 340 -25.99 0.32 -13.09
CA VAL A 340 -25.69 1.41 -14.03
C VAL A 340 -24.61 0.97 -15.04
N VAL A 341 -23.54 0.33 -14.56
CA VAL A 341 -22.48 -0.24 -15.40
C VAL A 341 -23.08 -1.23 -16.40
N ASN A 342 -23.88 -2.17 -15.92
CA ASN A 342 -24.55 -3.19 -16.75
C ASN A 342 -25.49 -2.55 -17.78
N PHE A 343 -26.21 -1.50 -17.39
CA PHE A 343 -27.08 -0.77 -18.31
C PHE A 343 -26.24 -0.13 -19.44
N ILE A 344 -25.18 0.60 -19.09
CA ILE A 344 -24.33 1.30 -20.06
C ILE A 344 -23.69 0.31 -21.03
N VAL A 345 -23.11 -0.78 -20.54
CA VAL A 345 -22.46 -1.79 -21.38
C VAL A 345 -23.46 -2.44 -22.35
N ARG A 346 -24.65 -2.79 -21.88
CA ARG A 346 -25.73 -3.33 -22.74
C ARG A 346 -26.24 -2.32 -23.75
N ALA A 347 -26.38 -1.05 -23.36
CA ALA A 347 -26.81 0.00 -24.26
C ALA A 347 -25.81 0.21 -25.41
N VAL A 348 -24.49 0.23 -25.08
CA VAL A 348 -23.43 0.32 -26.09
C VAL A 348 -23.44 -0.90 -27.01
N ASP A 349 -23.59 -2.13 -26.50
CA ASP A 349 -23.70 -3.34 -27.30
C ASP A 349 -24.90 -3.27 -28.27
N GLU A 350 -26.03 -2.74 -27.85
CA GLU A 350 -27.22 -2.58 -28.67
C GLU A 350 -27.05 -1.49 -29.74
N ILE A 351 -26.52 -0.33 -29.38
CA ILE A 351 -26.22 0.77 -30.31
C ILE A 351 -25.28 0.30 -31.42
N LEU A 352 -24.24 -0.47 -31.09
CA LEU A 352 -23.32 -1.01 -32.09
C LEU A 352 -24.02 -1.91 -33.09
N LYS A 353 -25.05 -2.65 -32.67
CA LYS A 353 -25.84 -3.52 -33.56
C LYS A 353 -26.82 -2.75 -34.42
N THR A 354 -27.53 -1.77 -33.86
CA THR A 354 -28.64 -1.08 -34.52
C THR A 354 -28.19 0.09 -35.37
N GLU A 355 -27.18 0.86 -34.91
CA GLU A 355 -26.77 2.10 -35.57
C GLU A 355 -25.47 1.95 -36.37
N PHE A 356 -24.66 0.91 -36.10
CA PHE A 356 -23.34 0.74 -36.73
C PHE A 356 -23.21 -0.54 -37.56
N ASP A 357 -24.30 -1.27 -37.79
CA ASP A 357 -24.32 -2.51 -38.54
C ASP A 357 -23.30 -3.56 -38.10
N LEU A 358 -23.08 -3.67 -36.79
CA LEU A 358 -22.18 -4.63 -36.16
C LEU A 358 -22.97 -5.71 -35.41
N PRO A 359 -23.40 -6.79 -36.07
CA PRO A 359 -24.36 -7.76 -35.50
C PRO A 359 -23.88 -8.40 -34.19
N GLN A 360 -22.57 -8.46 -33.96
CA GLN A 360 -21.99 -8.99 -32.75
C GLN A 360 -21.81 -7.93 -31.63
N GLY A 361 -22.08 -6.64 -31.94
CA GLY A 361 -21.95 -5.53 -31.01
C GLY A 361 -20.54 -5.45 -30.41
N LEU A 362 -20.43 -5.40 -29.11
CA LEU A 362 -19.13 -5.39 -28.40
C LEU A 362 -18.26 -6.63 -28.69
N ALA A 363 -18.84 -7.74 -29.12
CA ALA A 363 -18.07 -8.94 -29.47
C ALA A 363 -17.59 -8.98 -30.91
N ASP A 364 -17.88 -7.95 -31.73
CA ASP A 364 -17.51 -7.90 -33.13
C ASP A 364 -16.00 -8.00 -33.33
N THR A 365 -15.58 -8.79 -34.32
CA THR A 365 -14.17 -9.06 -34.63
C THR A 365 -13.71 -8.45 -35.94
N SER A 366 -14.59 -7.69 -36.63
CA SER A 366 -14.25 -7.07 -37.91
C SER A 366 -13.13 -6.04 -37.75
N LYS A 367 -12.29 -5.94 -38.78
CA LYS A 367 -11.11 -5.09 -38.77
C LYS A 367 -11.17 -4.01 -39.85
N THR A 368 -10.38 -2.98 -39.68
CA THR A 368 -10.18 -1.88 -40.62
C THR A 368 -8.70 -1.52 -40.68
N LYS A 369 -8.29 -0.88 -41.78
CA LYS A 369 -6.92 -0.37 -41.90
C LYS A 369 -6.89 1.09 -41.55
N ILE A 370 -5.89 1.48 -40.74
CA ILE A 370 -5.60 2.85 -40.36
C ILE A 370 -4.19 3.22 -40.80
N LYS A 371 -3.93 4.53 -40.94
CA LYS A 371 -2.58 5.06 -41.16
C LYS A 371 -2.03 5.57 -39.86
N VAL A 372 -0.96 4.97 -39.40
CA VAL A 372 -0.27 5.33 -38.17
C VAL A 372 0.96 6.19 -38.49
N ASN A 373 1.13 7.27 -37.72
CA ASN A 373 2.26 8.17 -37.87
C ASN A 373 3.40 7.74 -36.95
N LEU A 374 4.58 7.45 -37.52
CA LEU A 374 5.77 7.03 -36.75
C LEU A 374 6.50 8.18 -36.06
N GLN A 375 6.00 9.42 -36.12
CA GLN A 375 6.68 10.62 -35.60
C GLN A 375 8.14 10.83 -36.11
N ALA A 376 8.54 10.09 -37.13
CA ALA A 376 9.85 10.21 -37.76
C ALA A 376 9.71 11.04 -39.04
N THR A 377 10.50 12.10 -39.16
CA THR A 377 10.59 12.87 -40.41
C THR A 377 11.35 12.09 -41.45
N ASP A 378 10.73 11.86 -42.60
CA ASP A 378 11.38 11.20 -43.73
C ASP A 378 10.99 11.92 -45.02
N LYS A 379 11.97 12.53 -45.67
CA LYS A 379 11.81 13.31 -46.92
C LYS A 379 11.21 12.53 -48.10
N ARG A 380 11.11 11.21 -48.02
CA ARG A 380 10.49 10.36 -49.02
C ARG A 380 8.96 10.38 -48.98
N TYR A 381 8.38 10.89 -47.90
CA TYR A 381 6.93 11.00 -47.72
C TYR A 381 6.44 12.42 -48.03
N LYS A 382 5.21 12.51 -48.58
CA LYS A 382 4.62 13.76 -49.08
C LYS A 382 4.62 14.91 -48.09
N ASP A 383 4.46 14.61 -46.79
CA ASP A 383 4.40 15.58 -45.72
C ASP A 383 5.63 15.49 -44.78
N ASN A 384 6.73 14.86 -45.24
CA ASN A 384 7.90 14.51 -44.44
C ASN A 384 7.58 13.63 -43.22
N ILE A 385 6.41 13.00 -43.15
CA ILE A 385 5.95 12.17 -42.06
C ILE A 385 5.93 10.71 -42.53
N LYS A 386 6.65 9.86 -41.84
CA LYS A 386 6.63 8.42 -42.14
C LYS A 386 5.38 7.79 -41.57
N THR A 387 4.52 7.23 -42.43
CA THR A 387 3.31 6.50 -42.04
C THR A 387 3.40 5.05 -42.47
N TYR A 388 2.73 4.18 -41.71
CA TYR A 388 2.49 2.78 -42.14
C TYR A 388 1.00 2.45 -41.99
N GLU A 389 0.55 1.42 -42.73
CA GLU A 389 -0.82 0.90 -42.57
C GLU A 389 -0.81 -0.18 -41.48
N GLU A 390 -1.74 -0.08 -40.56
CA GLU A 390 -1.99 -1.06 -39.53
C GLU A 390 -3.44 -1.56 -39.62
N GLU A 391 -3.63 -2.85 -39.39
CA GLU A 391 -4.95 -3.47 -39.32
C GLU A 391 -5.40 -3.56 -37.86
N VAL A 392 -6.44 -2.83 -37.50
CA VAL A 392 -7.01 -2.78 -36.16
C VAL A 392 -8.47 -3.21 -36.13
N HIS A 393 -8.97 -3.64 -34.98
CA HIS A 393 -10.40 -3.92 -34.82
C HIS A 393 -11.22 -2.64 -35.00
N LYS A 394 -12.37 -2.73 -35.63
CA LYS A 394 -13.31 -1.61 -35.79
C LYS A 394 -13.84 -1.16 -34.41
N VAL A 395 -14.22 -2.14 -33.58
CA VAL A 395 -14.69 -1.85 -32.22
C VAL A 395 -13.50 -1.75 -31.27
N GLN A 396 -12.96 -0.55 -31.11
CA GLN A 396 -11.97 -0.21 -30.07
C GLN A 396 -12.71 0.38 -28.87
N ILE A 397 -12.45 -0.17 -27.69
CA ILE A 397 -13.09 0.20 -26.43
C ILE A 397 -12.05 0.90 -25.56
N LEU A 398 -12.41 2.05 -25.00
CA LEU A 398 -11.57 2.81 -24.09
C LEU A 398 -12.36 3.20 -22.83
N ASP A 399 -11.80 2.91 -21.68
CA ASP A 399 -12.16 3.54 -20.41
C ASP A 399 -11.06 4.54 -20.03
N PRO A 400 -11.30 5.87 -20.15
CA PRO A 400 -10.26 6.87 -19.95
C PRO A 400 -10.00 7.19 -18.48
N ALA A 401 -10.79 6.64 -17.56
CA ALA A 401 -10.65 6.76 -16.10
C ALA A 401 -11.02 5.42 -15.46
N THR A 402 -10.20 4.42 -15.73
CA THR A 402 -10.49 2.99 -15.52
C THR A 402 -10.85 2.66 -14.07
N GLY A 403 -10.31 3.42 -13.10
CA GLY A 403 -10.48 3.11 -11.69
C GLY A 403 -9.95 1.71 -11.39
N THR A 404 -10.78 0.90 -10.74
CA THR A 404 -10.48 -0.51 -10.49
C THR A 404 -10.83 -1.46 -11.65
N GLY A 405 -11.20 -0.93 -12.82
CA GLY A 405 -11.50 -1.74 -13.99
C GLY A 405 -12.96 -2.20 -14.12
N THR A 406 -13.89 -1.61 -13.38
CA THR A 406 -15.29 -2.07 -13.28
C THR A 406 -15.99 -2.13 -14.64
N PHE A 407 -15.85 -1.10 -15.50
CA PHE A 407 -16.45 -1.09 -16.83
C PHE A 407 -15.80 -2.11 -17.77
N LEU A 408 -14.48 -2.19 -17.78
CA LEU A 408 -13.76 -3.16 -18.59
C LEU A 408 -14.11 -4.60 -18.22
N ALA A 409 -14.20 -4.88 -16.92
CA ALA A 409 -14.61 -6.18 -16.41
C ALA A 409 -16.04 -6.54 -16.83
N GLU A 410 -16.98 -5.59 -16.79
CA GLU A 410 -18.36 -5.83 -17.25
C GLU A 410 -18.43 -6.07 -18.76
N VAL A 411 -17.63 -5.37 -19.56
CA VAL A 411 -17.50 -5.64 -21.00
C VAL A 411 -17.03 -7.07 -21.24
N VAL A 412 -16.01 -7.54 -20.50
CA VAL A 412 -15.53 -8.93 -20.60
C VAL A 412 -16.63 -9.92 -20.22
N LYS A 413 -17.34 -9.71 -19.12
CA LYS A 413 -18.46 -10.56 -18.67
C LYS A 413 -19.58 -10.60 -19.73
N HIS A 414 -19.95 -9.44 -20.28
CA HIS A 414 -20.97 -9.33 -21.31
C HIS A 414 -20.59 -10.10 -22.59
N ILE A 415 -19.35 -9.95 -23.02
CA ILE A 415 -18.84 -10.69 -24.19
C ILE A 415 -18.75 -12.19 -23.89
N HIS A 416 -18.18 -12.59 -22.74
CA HIS A 416 -18.05 -14.00 -22.35
C HIS A 416 -19.40 -14.72 -22.30
N ALA A 417 -20.47 -14.05 -21.88
CA ALA A 417 -21.82 -14.62 -21.86
C ALA A 417 -22.29 -15.08 -23.26
N LYS A 418 -21.78 -14.48 -24.34
CA LYS A 418 -22.09 -14.88 -25.74
C LYS A 418 -21.37 -16.17 -26.14
N PHE A 419 -20.32 -16.58 -25.40
CA PHE A 419 -19.56 -17.83 -25.63
C PHE A 419 -20.07 -19.01 -24.79
N LYS A 420 -21.23 -18.88 -24.16
CA LYS A 420 -21.85 -19.98 -23.43
C LYS A 420 -22.07 -21.17 -24.33
N GLY A 421 -21.47 -22.32 -23.99
CA GLY A 421 -21.47 -23.53 -24.84
C GLY A 421 -20.36 -23.60 -25.90
N GLN A 422 -19.51 -22.58 -26.00
CA GLN A 422 -18.40 -22.50 -26.97
C GLN A 422 -17.05 -22.23 -26.29
N GLN A 423 -16.86 -22.73 -25.09
CA GLN A 423 -15.68 -22.43 -24.23
C GLN A 423 -14.35 -22.82 -24.88
N GLY A 424 -14.35 -23.78 -25.80
CA GLY A 424 -13.12 -24.21 -26.50
C GLY A 424 -12.46 -23.13 -27.38
N ILE A 425 -13.22 -22.13 -27.83
CA ILE A 425 -12.68 -21.02 -28.63
C ILE A 425 -12.43 -19.75 -27.82
N TRP A 426 -12.83 -19.72 -26.55
CA TRP A 426 -12.77 -18.52 -25.70
C TRP A 426 -11.34 -17.98 -25.53
N SER A 427 -10.39 -18.84 -25.19
CA SER A 427 -9.00 -18.40 -25.00
C SER A 427 -8.40 -17.78 -26.26
N ASN A 428 -8.64 -18.39 -27.44
CA ASN A 428 -8.19 -17.82 -28.70
C ASN A 428 -8.87 -16.47 -28.99
N TYR A 429 -10.18 -16.35 -28.71
CA TYR A 429 -10.90 -15.09 -28.88
C TYR A 429 -10.33 -13.98 -27.96
N VAL A 430 -10.05 -14.29 -26.71
CA VAL A 430 -9.44 -13.34 -25.76
C VAL A 430 -8.12 -12.82 -26.29
N GLU A 431 -7.20 -13.70 -26.67
CA GLU A 431 -5.88 -13.29 -27.16
C GLU A 431 -5.94 -12.53 -28.49
N THR A 432 -6.78 -13.00 -29.44
CA THR A 432 -6.76 -12.47 -30.78
C THR A 432 -7.66 -11.25 -30.97
N HIS A 433 -8.76 -11.17 -30.21
CA HIS A 433 -9.79 -10.17 -30.45
C HIS A 433 -10.17 -9.31 -29.25
N LEU A 434 -10.06 -9.80 -28.01
CA LEU A 434 -10.47 -9.03 -26.84
C LEU A 434 -9.34 -8.13 -26.31
N LEU A 435 -8.19 -8.72 -25.97
CA LEU A 435 -7.05 -7.98 -25.39
C LEU A 435 -6.52 -6.86 -26.32
N PRO A 436 -6.45 -7.04 -27.66
CA PRO A 436 -5.93 -6.00 -28.56
C PRO A 436 -6.79 -4.74 -28.66
N ARG A 437 -8.04 -4.75 -28.19
CA ARG A 437 -9.01 -3.66 -28.37
C ARG A 437 -9.68 -3.17 -27.10
N LEU A 438 -9.35 -3.76 -25.95
CA LEU A 438 -9.86 -3.36 -24.64
C LEU A 438 -8.81 -2.50 -23.94
N ASN A 439 -9.02 -1.18 -23.92
CA ASN A 439 -8.05 -0.21 -23.49
C ASN A 439 -8.53 0.52 -22.24
N GLY A 440 -7.62 0.83 -21.33
CA GLY A 440 -7.90 1.60 -20.12
C GLY A 440 -6.77 2.57 -19.79
N PHE A 441 -7.12 3.74 -19.28
CA PHE A 441 -6.17 4.71 -18.75
C PHE A 441 -6.49 4.97 -17.28
N GLU A 442 -5.48 4.99 -16.45
CA GLU A 442 -5.59 5.27 -15.03
C GLU A 442 -4.44 6.16 -14.56
N LEU A 443 -4.76 7.11 -13.70
CA LEU A 443 -3.80 8.07 -13.17
C LEU A 443 -3.17 7.62 -11.85
N LEU A 444 -3.92 6.87 -11.03
CA LEU A 444 -3.51 6.45 -9.70
C LEU A 444 -2.95 5.03 -9.71
N MET A 445 -1.72 4.85 -9.22
CA MET A 445 -1.03 3.56 -9.21
C MET A 445 -1.81 2.45 -8.48
N ALA A 446 -2.48 2.77 -7.37
CA ALA A 446 -3.25 1.78 -6.60
C ALA A 446 -4.47 1.28 -7.39
N SER A 447 -5.25 2.19 -8.00
CA SER A 447 -6.38 1.84 -8.85
C SER A 447 -5.93 1.06 -10.09
N TYR A 448 -4.84 1.48 -10.74
CA TYR A 448 -4.20 0.77 -11.85
C TYR A 448 -3.84 -0.67 -11.46
N ALA A 449 -3.20 -0.86 -10.30
CA ALA A 449 -2.86 -2.20 -9.80
C ALA A 449 -4.11 -3.07 -9.60
N MET A 450 -5.18 -2.47 -9.07
CA MET A 450 -6.46 -3.16 -8.85
C MET A 450 -7.16 -3.52 -10.16
N ALA A 451 -7.13 -2.65 -11.17
CA ALA A 451 -7.70 -2.94 -12.47
C ALA A 451 -7.03 -4.16 -13.12
N HIS A 452 -5.70 -4.24 -13.07
CA HIS A 452 -4.96 -5.39 -13.54
C HIS A 452 -5.29 -6.67 -12.77
N LEU A 453 -5.35 -6.61 -11.45
CA LEU A 453 -5.72 -7.75 -10.61
C LEU A 453 -7.13 -8.25 -10.92
N GLN A 454 -8.10 -7.34 -11.04
CA GLN A 454 -9.47 -7.68 -11.36
C GLN A 454 -9.58 -8.36 -12.73
N MET A 455 -8.88 -7.84 -13.74
CA MET A 455 -8.88 -8.42 -15.09
C MET A 455 -8.24 -9.80 -15.09
N ASP A 456 -7.14 -9.99 -14.39
CA ASP A 456 -6.43 -11.28 -14.29
C ASP A 456 -7.32 -12.36 -13.66
N LEU A 457 -7.93 -12.04 -12.53
CA LEU A 457 -8.83 -12.96 -11.84
C LEU A 457 -10.09 -13.26 -12.65
N LEU A 458 -10.71 -12.24 -13.23
CA LEU A 458 -11.89 -12.41 -14.06
C LEU A 458 -11.60 -13.31 -15.28
N LEU A 459 -10.50 -13.08 -15.99
CA LEU A 459 -10.14 -13.90 -17.13
C LEU A 459 -9.84 -15.34 -16.69
N THR A 460 -9.17 -15.53 -15.54
CA THR A 460 -8.95 -16.85 -14.95
C THR A 460 -10.27 -17.55 -14.62
N GLU A 461 -11.23 -16.87 -14.01
CA GLU A 461 -12.57 -17.39 -13.69
C GLU A 461 -13.37 -17.78 -14.95
N THR A 462 -13.19 -17.06 -16.06
CA THR A 462 -13.82 -17.40 -17.34
C THR A 462 -13.20 -18.61 -18.04
N GLY A 463 -12.12 -19.18 -17.47
CA GLY A 463 -11.40 -20.32 -18.03
C GLY A 463 -10.39 -19.93 -19.13
N PHE A 464 -10.02 -18.66 -19.22
CA PHE A 464 -8.96 -18.20 -20.13
C PHE A 464 -7.62 -18.84 -19.76
N LYS A 465 -6.94 -19.37 -20.77
CA LYS A 465 -5.61 -19.95 -20.65
C LYS A 465 -4.68 -19.22 -21.62
N PRO A 466 -3.82 -18.32 -21.13
CA PRO A 466 -2.91 -17.56 -22.00
C PRO A 466 -1.88 -18.49 -22.66
N THR A 467 -1.67 -18.31 -23.96
CA THR A 467 -0.60 -18.96 -24.72
C THR A 467 0.61 -18.02 -24.87
N LYS A 468 0.41 -16.71 -24.70
CA LYS A 468 1.40 -15.66 -24.75
C LYS A 468 1.39 -14.85 -23.46
N ASN A 469 2.49 -14.16 -23.19
CA ASN A 469 2.59 -13.23 -22.07
C ASN A 469 2.17 -11.81 -22.51
N ASP A 470 0.97 -11.69 -23.10
CA ASP A 470 0.47 -10.38 -23.51
C ASP A 470 0.00 -9.59 -22.29
N ARG A 471 0.36 -8.31 -22.24
CA ARG A 471 -0.10 -7.41 -21.18
C ARG A 471 -1.55 -7.00 -21.42
N PHE A 472 -2.25 -6.67 -20.34
CA PHE A 472 -3.51 -5.94 -20.46
C PHE A 472 -3.24 -4.51 -20.92
N ARG A 473 -4.05 -4.00 -21.84
CA ARG A 473 -3.91 -2.63 -22.35
C ARG A 473 -4.52 -1.59 -21.39
N ILE A 474 -4.22 -1.74 -20.13
CA ILE A 474 -4.48 -0.77 -19.08
C ILE A 474 -3.16 -0.08 -18.77
N TYR A 475 -3.12 1.24 -18.86
CA TYR A 475 -1.90 2.03 -18.78
C TYR A 475 -1.97 3.04 -17.65
N LEU A 476 -0.86 3.17 -16.92
CA LEU A 476 -0.69 4.24 -15.94
C LEU A 476 -0.26 5.51 -16.68
N THR A 477 -1.21 6.41 -16.91
CA THR A 477 -1.01 7.61 -17.72
C THR A 477 -2.04 8.68 -17.42
N ASN A 478 -1.67 9.94 -17.63
CA ASN A 478 -2.64 11.02 -17.73
C ASN A 478 -3.39 10.93 -19.05
N SER A 479 -4.71 10.78 -19.02
CA SER A 479 -5.55 10.61 -20.22
C SER A 479 -5.52 11.82 -21.15
N LEU A 480 -5.19 13.00 -20.65
CA LEU A 480 -5.22 14.28 -21.36
C LEU A 480 -3.85 14.67 -21.93
N GLU A 481 -2.79 13.95 -21.63
CA GLU A 481 -1.42 14.28 -22.02
C GLU A 481 -0.85 13.26 -23.00
N GLU A 482 -0.04 13.75 -23.91
CA GLU A 482 0.74 12.97 -24.84
C GLU A 482 2.22 13.10 -24.50
N SER A 483 3.01 12.08 -24.83
CA SER A 483 4.47 12.09 -24.88
C SER A 483 5.21 12.67 -23.66
N HIS A 484 5.85 11.77 -22.94
CA HIS A 484 6.73 12.14 -21.82
C HIS A 484 8.19 11.84 -22.20
N PRO A 485 9.13 12.80 -22.03
CA PRO A 485 10.54 12.56 -22.29
C PRO A 485 11.12 11.57 -21.29
N ASP A 486 12.15 10.84 -21.70
CA ASP A 486 12.95 10.03 -20.76
C ASP A 486 13.77 10.97 -19.86
N THR A 487 13.56 10.90 -18.57
CA THR A 487 14.11 11.86 -17.58
C THR A 487 15.30 11.33 -16.78
N GLY A 488 15.91 10.24 -17.17
CA GLY A 488 17.25 9.83 -16.70
C GLY A 488 17.31 8.92 -15.47
N THR A 489 16.29 8.83 -14.62
CA THR A 489 16.25 7.83 -13.53
C THR A 489 15.55 6.56 -13.97
N LEU A 490 15.89 5.41 -13.37
CA LEU A 490 15.24 4.13 -13.70
C LEU A 490 13.73 4.17 -13.49
N PHE A 491 13.29 4.77 -12.40
CA PHE A 491 11.87 4.86 -12.08
C PHE A 491 11.13 5.78 -13.08
N ALA A 492 11.72 6.94 -13.41
CA ALA A 492 11.17 7.85 -14.40
C ALA A 492 11.06 7.20 -15.77
N ASN A 493 12.08 6.46 -16.21
CA ASN A 493 12.07 5.73 -17.48
C ASN A 493 10.98 4.63 -17.50
N TRP A 494 10.74 3.94 -16.40
CA TRP A 494 9.65 2.96 -16.32
C TRP A 494 8.28 3.65 -16.44
N LEU A 495 8.11 4.78 -15.76
CA LEU A 495 6.86 5.53 -15.75
C LEU A 495 6.58 6.18 -17.11
N SER A 496 7.60 6.82 -17.72
CA SER A 496 7.51 7.38 -19.08
C SER A 496 7.19 6.31 -20.12
N SER A 497 7.86 5.16 -20.04
CA SER A 497 7.59 4.04 -20.95
C SER A 497 6.14 3.57 -20.82
N GLU A 498 5.63 3.43 -19.60
CA GLU A 498 4.25 3.02 -19.34
C GLU A 498 3.23 4.04 -19.90
N ALA A 499 3.47 5.34 -19.63
CA ALA A 499 2.62 6.41 -20.13
C ALA A 499 2.69 6.54 -21.65
N ASN A 500 3.88 6.38 -22.25
CA ASN A 500 4.09 6.49 -23.69
C ASN A 500 3.51 5.33 -24.49
N GLU A 501 3.40 4.12 -23.90
CA GLU A 501 2.71 3.00 -24.57
C GLU A 501 1.23 3.31 -24.84
N ALA A 502 0.60 4.19 -24.04
CA ALA A 502 -0.76 4.66 -24.25
C ALA A 502 -0.90 5.61 -25.46
N ASN A 503 0.19 6.24 -25.91
CA ASN A 503 0.14 7.29 -26.95
C ASN A 503 -0.36 6.78 -28.30
N HIS A 504 -0.08 5.52 -28.65
CA HIS A 504 -0.63 4.92 -29.83
C HIS A 504 -2.18 4.90 -29.81
N ILE A 505 -2.76 4.62 -28.64
CA ILE A 505 -4.22 4.62 -28.48
C ILE A 505 -4.75 6.06 -28.50
N LYS A 506 -4.08 6.99 -27.82
CA LYS A 506 -4.52 8.40 -27.75
C LYS A 506 -4.54 9.09 -29.11
N ARG A 507 -3.59 8.76 -30.02
CA ARG A 507 -3.41 9.47 -31.29
C ARG A 507 -3.92 8.73 -32.49
N ASP A 508 -3.68 7.41 -32.54
CA ASP A 508 -3.76 6.66 -33.78
C ASP A 508 -4.90 5.64 -33.78
N SER A 509 -5.31 5.14 -32.60
CA SER A 509 -6.39 4.15 -32.54
C SER A 509 -7.75 4.78 -32.84
N PRO A 510 -8.57 4.20 -33.75
CA PRO A 510 -9.92 4.67 -34.01
C PRO A 510 -10.85 4.23 -32.86
N VAL A 511 -10.79 4.91 -31.73
CA VAL A 511 -11.63 4.58 -30.57
C VAL A 511 -13.09 4.82 -30.91
N MET A 512 -13.87 3.73 -31.01
CA MET A 512 -15.29 3.78 -31.30
C MET A 512 -16.15 3.89 -30.05
N CYS A 513 -15.76 3.22 -28.99
CA CYS A 513 -16.53 3.16 -27.76
C CYS A 513 -15.72 3.73 -26.61
N VAL A 514 -16.14 4.86 -26.06
CA VAL A 514 -15.63 5.40 -24.77
C VAL A 514 -16.67 5.06 -23.70
N ILE A 515 -16.28 4.25 -22.74
CA ILE A 515 -17.16 3.76 -21.66
C ILE A 515 -16.46 3.98 -20.33
N GLY A 516 -17.02 4.78 -19.48
CA GLY A 516 -16.44 5.05 -18.16
C GLY A 516 -17.30 5.98 -17.32
N ASN A 517 -16.85 6.27 -16.14
CA ASN A 517 -17.41 7.29 -15.25
C ASN A 517 -16.26 8.15 -14.71
N PRO A 518 -15.70 9.05 -15.52
CA PRO A 518 -14.61 9.93 -15.09
C PRO A 518 -15.06 10.86 -13.96
N PRO A 519 -14.11 11.26 -13.05
CA PRO A 519 -14.40 12.14 -11.93
C PRO A 519 -14.79 13.56 -12.35
#